data_531b6012d2f2d7286ede47f36bf9c5a2
#
_entry.id   531b6012d2f2d7286ede47f36bf9c5a2
#
_cell.length_a   1.000
_cell.length_b   1.000
_cell.length_c   1.000
_cell.angle_alpha   90.00
_cell.angle_beta   90.00
_cell.angle_gamma   90.00
#
_symmetry.space_group_name_H-M   'P 1'
#
loop_
_entity.id
_entity.type
_entity.pdbx_description
1 polymer ?
#
loop_
_entity_poly.entity_id
_entity_poly.type
_entity_poly.pdbx_seq_one_letter_code
_entity_poly.pdbx_strand_id
1 'polypeptide(L)' 'MKLVTIVTPCYNEEKTIPIFLSTLDPILSSIEGYKFQYLFVNDGSKDKTLEVLEEAYSKRDDITIVNESRNFGQEPALFT' A
#
# COMPACT_ATOMS: atom_id res chain seq x y z
N MET A 1 -14.57 5.33 -16.29
CA MET A 1 -13.38 5.69 -15.53
C MET A 1 -12.50 4.49 -15.36
N LYS A 2 -11.27 4.60 -15.62
CA LYS A 2 -10.35 3.49 -15.53
C LYS A 2 -9.76 3.38 -14.15
N LEU A 3 -9.54 2.16 -13.70
CA LEU A 3 -8.97 1.92 -12.39
C LEU A 3 -7.47 1.66 -12.54
N VAL A 4 -6.68 2.39 -11.78
CA VAL A 4 -5.24 2.24 -11.80
C VAL A 4 -4.81 1.83 -10.40
N THR A 5 -4.04 0.76 -10.30
CA THR A 5 -3.54 0.28 -9.02
C THR A 5 -2.06 0.63 -8.91
N ILE A 6 -1.69 1.31 -7.84
CA ILE A 6 -0.32 1.68 -7.59
C ILE A 6 0.26 0.65 -6.63
N VAL A 7 1.16 -0.17 -7.13
CA VAL A 7 1.75 -1.25 -6.33
C VAL A 7 3.00 -0.72 -5.68
N THR A 8 3.07 -0.78 -4.36
CA THR A 8 4.17 -0.21 -3.61
C THR A 8 4.72 -1.26 -2.63
N PRO A 9 5.91 -1.77 -2.90
CA PRO A 9 6.52 -2.66 -1.94
C PRO A 9 7.02 -1.87 -0.74
N CYS A 10 6.85 -2.42 0.45
CA CYS A 10 7.22 -1.76 1.68
C CYS A 10 8.09 -2.66 2.53
N TYR A 11 9.16 -2.08 3.07
CA TYR A 11 9.99 -2.82 3.99
C TYR A 11 10.55 -1.78 4.96
N ASN A 12 10.11 -1.82 6.21
CA ASN A 12 10.56 -0.90 7.25
C ASN A 12 10.31 0.55 6.84
N GLU A 13 9.06 0.84 6.43
CA GLU A 13 8.71 2.15 5.93
C GLU A 13 7.70 2.86 6.83
N GLU A 14 7.73 2.63 8.12
CA GLU A 14 6.67 3.16 8.97
C GLU A 14 6.56 4.67 8.90
N LYS A 15 7.65 5.38 8.67
CA LYS A 15 7.59 6.82 8.62
C LYS A 15 7.35 7.34 7.22
N THR A 16 7.64 6.55 6.21
CA THR A 16 7.53 6.98 4.84
C THR A 16 6.10 6.86 4.31
N ILE A 17 5.36 5.87 4.78
CA ILE A 17 4.03 5.62 4.24
C ILE A 17 3.09 6.81 4.39
N PRO A 18 2.99 7.47 5.56
CA PRO A 18 2.10 8.61 5.64
C PRO A 18 2.54 9.74 4.70
N ILE A 19 3.84 9.95 4.54
CA ILE A 19 4.34 10.96 3.65
C ILE A 19 4.02 10.62 2.22
N PHE A 20 4.18 9.34 1.86
CA PHE A 20 3.89 8.87 0.52
C PHE A 20 2.42 9.14 0.17
N LEU A 21 1.52 8.78 1.06
CA LEU A 21 0.10 8.98 0.79
C LEU A 21 -0.24 10.46 0.72
N SER A 22 0.26 11.27 1.64
CA SER A 22 -0.06 12.67 1.64
C SER A 22 0.53 13.39 0.44
N THR A 23 1.62 12.88 -0.11
CA THR A 23 2.24 13.48 -1.27
C THR A 23 1.48 13.09 -2.54
N LEU A 24 1.07 11.83 -2.65
CA LEU A 24 0.43 11.38 -3.87
C LEU A 24 -1.04 11.72 -3.95
N ASP A 25 -1.74 11.78 -2.84
CA ASP A 25 -3.17 12.00 -2.88
C ASP A 25 -3.56 13.25 -3.66
N PRO A 26 -2.95 14.41 -3.44
CA PRO A 26 -3.36 15.57 -4.23
C PRO A 26 -2.98 15.46 -5.69
N ILE A 27 -1.87 14.80 -5.98
CA ILE A 27 -1.45 14.63 -7.36
C ILE A 27 -2.43 13.75 -8.10
N LEU A 28 -2.81 12.61 -7.50
CA LEU A 28 -3.71 11.69 -8.16
C LEU A 28 -5.11 12.26 -8.27
N SER A 29 -5.55 13.03 -7.29
CA SER A 29 -6.87 13.58 -7.35
C SER A 29 -7.00 14.66 -8.42
N SER A 30 -5.88 15.18 -8.91
CA SER A 30 -5.95 16.17 -9.97
C SER A 30 -6.04 15.52 -11.35
N ILE A 31 -5.92 14.22 -11.46
CA ILE A 31 -5.99 13.52 -12.73
C ILE A 31 -7.41 13.04 -12.94
N GLU A 32 -8.04 13.51 -13.99
CA GLU A 32 -9.41 13.15 -14.23
C GLU A 32 -9.51 11.93 -15.11
N GLY A 33 -10.58 11.21 -15.02
CA GLY A 33 -10.81 10.04 -15.88
C GLY A 33 -10.26 8.74 -15.32
N TYR A 34 -9.62 8.79 -14.15
CA TYR A 34 -9.05 7.59 -13.56
C TYR A 34 -9.41 7.49 -12.08
N LYS A 35 -9.57 6.28 -11.62
CA LYS A 35 -9.74 6.04 -10.20
C LYS A 35 -8.50 5.30 -9.75
N PHE A 36 -7.88 5.75 -8.66
CA PHE A 36 -6.64 5.15 -8.20
C PHE A 36 -6.85 4.38 -6.91
N GLN A 37 -6.11 3.31 -6.76
CA GLN A 37 -6.08 2.56 -5.52
C GLN A 37 -4.66 2.15 -5.26
N TYR A 38 -4.34 1.88 -4.00
CA TYR A 38 -3.01 1.51 -3.62
C TYR A 38 -2.95 0.06 -3.19
N LEU A 39 -1.91 -0.63 -3.61
CA LEU A 39 -1.66 -1.98 -3.15
C LEU A 39 -0.30 -1.97 -2.48
N PHE A 40 -0.27 -2.09 -1.17
CA PHE A 40 0.98 -2.12 -0.44
C PHE A 40 1.37 -3.56 -0.15
N VAL A 41 2.58 -3.92 -0.52
CA VAL A 41 3.08 -5.26 -0.28
C VAL A 41 4.09 -5.16 0.86
N ASN A 42 3.72 -5.63 2.04
CA ASN A 42 4.60 -5.55 3.20
C ASN A 42 5.49 -6.79 3.21
N ASP A 43 6.78 -6.59 2.99
CA ASP A 43 7.71 -7.67 2.78
C ASP A 43 8.49 -7.90 4.05
N GLY A 44 7.84 -8.40 5.08
CA GLY A 44 8.54 -8.80 6.29
C GLY A 44 9.10 -7.66 7.11
N SER A 45 8.42 -6.52 7.13
CA SER A 45 8.90 -5.37 7.90
C SER A 45 9.01 -5.72 9.37
N LYS A 46 10.01 -5.20 10.03
CA LYS A 46 10.23 -5.42 11.44
C LYS A 46 9.88 -4.23 12.29
N ASP A 47 9.52 -3.11 11.69
CA ASP A 47 9.10 -1.95 12.45
C ASP A 47 7.58 -1.92 12.46
N LYS A 48 6.99 -0.77 12.60
CA LYS A 48 5.55 -0.64 12.69
C LYS A 48 4.89 -0.40 11.34
N THR A 49 5.55 -0.80 10.26
CA THR A 49 5.01 -0.60 8.92
C THR A 49 3.63 -1.22 8.78
N LEU A 50 3.44 -2.45 9.24
CA LEU A 50 2.14 -3.09 9.09
C LEU A 50 1.08 -2.35 9.89
N GLU A 51 1.41 -1.86 11.06
CA GLU A 51 0.44 -1.11 11.86
C GLU A 51 0.05 0.17 11.16
N VAL A 52 0.99 0.86 10.55
CA VAL A 52 0.70 2.08 9.81
C VAL A 52 -0.18 1.79 8.62
N LEU A 53 0.10 0.69 7.91
CA LEU A 53 -0.72 0.30 6.77
C LEU A 53 -2.13 -0.05 7.22
N GLU A 54 -2.27 -0.76 8.32
CA GLU A 54 -3.59 -1.14 8.81
C GLU A 54 -4.38 0.06 9.26
N GLU A 55 -3.71 1.05 9.84
CA GLU A 55 -4.40 2.24 10.23
C GLU A 55 -4.92 2.98 9.01
N ALA A 56 -4.11 3.11 7.98
CA ALA A 56 -4.55 3.76 6.75
C ALA A 56 -5.70 2.98 6.11
N TYR A 57 -5.59 1.66 6.13
CA TYR A 57 -6.62 0.80 5.55
C TYR A 57 -7.95 1.02 6.27
N SER A 58 -7.95 1.22 7.57
CA SER A 58 -9.18 1.38 8.31
C SER A 58 -9.85 2.72 8.03
N LYS A 59 -9.10 3.70 7.55
CA LYS A 59 -9.65 5.02 7.32
C LYS A 59 -9.98 5.28 5.87
N ARG A 60 -9.58 4.40 4.97
CA ARG A 60 -9.75 4.61 3.54
C ARG A 60 -10.26 3.33 2.90
N ASP A 61 -10.89 3.45 1.76
CA ASP A 61 -11.38 2.28 1.07
C ASP A 61 -10.61 2.00 -0.21
N ASP A 62 -9.51 2.70 -0.43
CA ASP A 62 -8.72 2.53 -1.65
C ASP A 62 -7.38 1.85 -1.38
N ILE A 63 -7.23 1.17 -0.26
CA ILE A 63 -5.97 0.53 0.10
C ILE A 63 -6.17 -0.96 0.25
N THR A 64 -5.28 -1.73 -0.35
CA THR A 64 -5.20 -3.17 -0.16
C THR A 64 -3.82 -3.47 0.37
N ILE A 65 -3.71 -4.37 1.32
CA ILE A 65 -2.45 -4.74 1.93
C ILE A 65 -2.19 -6.22 1.69
N VAL A 66 -1.03 -6.52 1.15
CA VAL A 66 -0.57 -7.90 1.02
C VAL A 66 0.58 -8.04 2.00
N ASN A 67 0.44 -8.93 2.97
CA ASN A 67 1.46 -9.09 3.99
C ASN A 67 2.20 -10.40 3.73
N GLU A 68 3.40 -10.29 3.22
CA GLU A 68 4.17 -11.46 2.93
C GLU A 68 4.98 -11.85 4.09
N SER A 69 4.78 -13.00 4.59
CA SER A 69 5.53 -13.33 5.74
C SER A 69 6.57 -14.09 5.29
N ARG A 70 7.37 -14.07 5.05
CA ARG A 70 8.47 -14.52 4.71
C ARG A 70 8.65 -15.78 4.79
N ASN A 71 8.67 -16.30 5.12
CA ASN A 71 9.13 -17.41 5.41
C ASN A 71 8.80 -18.29 4.46
N PHE A 72 8.33 -18.28 3.57
CA PHE A 72 8.14 -19.12 2.81
C PHE A 72 8.65 -19.10 1.69
N GLY A 73 9.02 -18.47 1.39
CA GLY A 73 9.68 -18.43 0.43
C GLY A 73 9.00 -18.89 -0.71
N GLN A 74 8.15 -19.39 -0.82
CA GLN A 74 7.72 -19.76 -1.88
C GLN A 74 6.93 -18.85 -2.54
N GLU A 75 6.04 -18.75 -2.79
CA GLU A 75 5.45 -17.88 -3.49
C GLU A 75 4.74 -16.91 -2.93
N PRO A 76 4.61 -15.95 -3.34
CA PRO A 76 4.10 -14.87 -2.81
C PRO A 76 2.70 -14.88 -2.96
N ALA A 77 2.16 -14.36 -2.23
CA ALA A 77 0.97 -14.36 -2.22
C ALA A 77 0.35 -13.31 -2.81
N LEU A 78 0.44 -13.00 -3.78
CA LEU A 78 -0.02 -11.87 -4.16
C LEU A 78 -1.26 -12.07 -4.62
N PHE A 79 -1.94 -12.44 -4.63
CA PHE A 79 -3.01 -12.49 -5.09
C PHE A 79 -3.91 -12.71 -4.37
N THR A 80 -4.20 -12.70 -4.10
CA THR A 80 -5.10 -13.00 -3.50
C THR A 80 -6.04 -12.72 -3.65
#